data_30731d4207c488cf02fbc2990b5687c6
#
_entry.id   30731d4207c488cf02fbc2990b5687c6
#
_cell.length_a   1.000
_cell.length_b   1.000
_cell.length_c   1.000
_cell.angle_alpha   90.00
_cell.angle_beta   90.00
_cell.angle_gamma   90.00
#
_symmetry.space_group_name_H-M   'P 1'
#
loop_
_entity.id
_entity.type
_entity.pdbx_description
1 polymer ?
#
loop_
_entity_poly.entity_id
_entity_poly.type
_entity_poly.pdbx_seq_one_letter_code
_entity_poly.pdbx_strand_id
1 'polypeptide(L)'
;MIAIPLWYKHRAEMNQPFIDCEQQWCGMELPSDDRRLQVRGQRQPAVWVAVCVAAGILADRFGTVPWTIWISVAAAAVVGWLACLLWKRPRMAAVLLLLSAATVAGARHHQYWSVTGTNDLAQYATVESQLVRLSGVVSEQPLIRHAGTQDWQTATPLVDQSRCIVVATSLETNAGEVPVSGRVRLTVKGHLLHVAVGDKVAISGWLSLPMPAGNPGQFDFRDSLRRQQCRCLLFANHPD
;
A
#
# COMPACT_ATOMS: atom_id res chain seq x y z
N MET A 1 -17.73 -17.77 44.26
CA MET A 1 -16.93 -18.93 43.78
C MET A 1 -16.11 -18.40 42.61
N ILE A 2 -14.86 -18.02 42.85
CA ILE A 2 -13.96 -17.41 41.84
C ILE A 2 -12.99 -18.54 41.42
N ALA A 3 -13.06 -18.95 40.17
CA ALA A 3 -12.17 -19.94 39.58
C ALA A 3 -10.81 -19.31 39.31
N ILE A 4 -9.76 -19.76 40.00
CA ILE A 4 -8.37 -19.37 39.76
C ILE A 4 -7.82 -20.18 38.59
N PRO A 5 -7.22 -19.59 37.57
CA PRO A 5 -6.70 -20.32 36.42
C PRO A 5 -5.43 -21.11 36.78
N LEU A 6 -5.37 -22.31 36.22
CA LEU A 6 -4.41 -23.42 36.43
C LEU A 6 -2.93 -23.12 36.07
N TRP A 7 -2.54 -21.89 35.81
CA TRP A 7 -1.18 -21.50 35.36
C TRP A 7 -0.19 -21.25 36.50
N TYR A 8 -0.61 -21.37 37.76
CA TYR A 8 0.27 -21.04 38.91
C TYR A 8 0.95 -22.27 39.57
N LYS A 9 0.79 -23.48 39.02
CA LYS A 9 1.26 -24.72 39.66
C LYS A 9 2.60 -25.28 39.10
N HIS A 10 3.26 -24.62 38.15
CA HIS A 10 4.51 -25.12 37.54
C HIS A 10 5.78 -24.30 37.85
N ARG A 11 5.79 -23.52 38.94
CA ARG A 11 6.99 -22.70 39.30
C ARG A 11 7.73 -23.19 40.55
N ALA A 12 7.54 -24.42 40.96
CA ALA A 12 8.13 -24.95 42.21
C ALA A 12 9.20 -26.03 42.04
N GLU A 13 9.59 -26.41 40.83
CA GLU A 13 10.58 -27.49 40.62
C GLU A 13 11.74 -27.13 39.69
N MET A 14 12.32 -25.97 39.84
CA MET A 14 13.60 -25.62 39.15
C MET A 14 14.61 -25.07 40.16
N ASN A 15 14.92 -25.87 41.20
CA ASN A 15 16.10 -25.67 41.98
C ASN A 15 17.12 -26.73 41.52
N GLN A 16 17.72 -26.55 40.32
CA GLN A 16 18.92 -27.24 39.95
C GLN A 16 20.09 -26.29 40.16
N PRO A 17 21.21 -26.76 40.77
CA PRO A 17 22.38 -25.90 41.01
C PRO A 17 22.98 -25.45 39.69
N PHE A 18 23.25 -24.18 39.64
CA PHE A 18 23.99 -23.51 38.56
C PHE A 18 25.36 -24.17 38.43
N ILE A 19 25.51 -25.10 37.49
CA ILE A 19 26.78 -25.72 37.15
C ILE A 19 27.59 -24.64 36.43
N ASP A 20 28.73 -24.26 37.01
CA ASP A 20 29.68 -23.32 36.45
C ASP A 20 30.05 -23.69 35.01
N CYS A 21 29.46 -23.00 34.06
CA CYS A 21 29.79 -23.08 32.63
C CYS A 21 31.06 -22.35 32.25
N GLU A 22 31.80 -21.79 33.23
CA GLU A 22 32.98 -20.99 32.94
C GLU A 22 34.26 -21.81 32.72
N GLN A 23 34.29 -23.09 33.07
CA GLN A 23 35.48 -23.93 32.88
C GLN A 23 35.52 -24.76 31.59
N GLN A 24 34.46 -24.76 30.78
CA GLN A 24 34.44 -25.62 29.59
C GLN A 24 34.81 -24.88 28.29
N TRP A 25 35.10 -23.57 28.37
CA TRP A 25 35.47 -22.75 27.19
C TRP A 25 36.99 -22.54 27.01
N CYS A 26 37.83 -22.98 27.96
CA CYS A 26 39.29 -22.78 27.88
C CYS A 26 40.05 -23.86 27.09
N GLY A 27 39.41 -24.82 26.47
CA GLY A 27 40.10 -25.91 25.77
C GLY A 27 39.73 -26.06 24.28
N MET A 28 38.90 -25.16 23.72
CA MET A 28 38.58 -25.22 22.30
C MET A 28 39.60 -24.36 21.55
N GLU A 29 40.78 -24.96 21.24
CA GLU A 29 41.63 -24.41 20.20
C GLU A 29 40.78 -24.21 18.94
N LEU A 30 40.42 -22.94 18.67
CA LEU A 30 39.86 -22.57 17.39
C LEU A 30 40.83 -23.06 16.32
N PRO A 31 40.41 -23.95 15.39
CA PRO A 31 41.25 -24.27 14.28
C PRO A 31 41.57 -22.96 13.58
N SER A 32 42.87 -22.63 13.56
CA SER A 32 43.43 -21.51 12.80
C SER A 32 43.34 -21.82 11.30
N ASP A 33 42.14 -22.21 10.88
CA ASP A 33 41.79 -22.23 9.47
C ASP A 33 41.59 -20.74 9.09
N ASP A 34 42.72 -20.15 8.76
CA ASP A 34 42.87 -18.84 8.11
C ASP A 34 42.25 -18.93 6.69
N ARG A 35 41.07 -19.50 6.60
CA ARG A 35 40.11 -19.22 5.57
C ARG A 35 39.65 -17.80 5.88
N ARG A 36 40.60 -16.84 5.66
CA ARG A 36 40.15 -15.52 5.23
C ARG A 36 39.00 -15.80 4.32
N LEU A 37 37.81 -15.53 4.83
CA LEU A 37 36.62 -15.40 4.02
C LEU A 37 37.04 -14.45 2.88
N GLN A 38 37.60 -15.03 1.82
CA GLN A 38 37.58 -14.38 0.54
C GLN A 38 36.10 -14.17 0.32
N VAL A 39 35.62 -13.04 0.75
CA VAL A 39 34.42 -12.41 0.23
C VAL A 39 34.80 -12.11 -1.22
N ARG A 40 34.95 -13.19 -1.96
CA ARG A 40 34.92 -13.16 -3.43
C ARG A 40 33.69 -12.37 -3.68
N GLY A 41 33.84 -11.17 -4.20
CA GLY A 41 32.73 -10.26 -4.46
C GLY A 41 31.68 -11.03 -5.23
N GLN A 42 30.84 -11.73 -4.46
CA GLN A 42 29.74 -12.53 -4.99
C GLN A 42 28.87 -11.47 -5.63
N ARG A 43 29.00 -11.36 -6.95
CA ARG A 43 28.12 -10.50 -7.74
C ARG A 43 26.72 -10.92 -7.36
N GLN A 44 26.12 -10.14 -6.47
CA GLN A 44 24.74 -10.42 -6.02
C GLN A 44 23.82 -9.96 -7.13
N PRO A 45 23.34 -10.85 -8.01
CA PRO A 45 22.50 -10.47 -9.13
C PRO A 45 21.20 -9.81 -8.67
N ALA A 46 20.75 -10.14 -7.47
CA ALA A 46 19.58 -9.55 -6.84
C ALA A 46 19.72 -8.03 -6.64
N VAL A 47 20.89 -7.52 -6.32
CA VAL A 47 21.14 -6.08 -6.15
C VAL A 47 20.92 -5.34 -7.46
N TRP A 48 21.44 -5.87 -8.57
CA TRP A 48 21.25 -5.26 -9.89
C TRP A 48 19.79 -5.25 -10.33
N VAL A 49 19.07 -6.34 -10.06
CA VAL A 49 17.62 -6.40 -10.31
C VAL A 49 16.89 -5.35 -9.47
N ALA A 50 17.19 -5.25 -8.18
CA ALA A 50 16.57 -4.26 -7.30
C ALA A 50 16.84 -2.82 -7.76
N VAL A 51 18.07 -2.51 -8.18
CA VAL A 51 18.43 -1.19 -8.73
C VAL A 51 17.66 -0.90 -10.02
N CYS A 52 17.55 -1.87 -10.93
CA CYS A 52 16.80 -1.69 -12.17
C CYS A 52 15.30 -1.50 -11.93
N VAL A 53 14.71 -2.26 -11.01
CA VAL A 53 13.30 -2.10 -10.58
C VAL A 53 13.08 -0.69 -10.00
N ALA A 54 13.95 -0.25 -9.09
CA ALA A 54 13.87 1.08 -8.51
C ALA A 54 14.01 2.19 -9.57
N ALA A 55 14.94 2.02 -10.52
CA ALA A 55 15.11 2.96 -11.63
C ALA A 55 13.87 3.04 -12.53
N GLY A 56 13.23 1.89 -12.83
CA GLY A 56 11.96 1.86 -13.58
C GLY A 56 10.83 2.60 -12.88
N ILE A 57 10.67 2.40 -11.57
CA ILE A 57 9.67 3.10 -10.75
C ILE A 57 9.95 4.62 -10.71
N LEU A 58 11.21 5.02 -10.51
CA LEU A 58 11.58 6.43 -10.49
C LEU A 58 11.36 7.09 -11.85
N ALA A 59 11.71 6.40 -12.93
CA ALA A 59 11.50 6.90 -14.28
C ALA A 59 10.02 7.14 -14.59
N ASP A 60 9.12 6.26 -14.14
CA ASP A 60 7.68 6.46 -14.28
C ASP A 60 7.16 7.61 -13.37
N ARG A 61 7.67 7.71 -12.14
CA ARG A 61 7.22 8.76 -11.20
C ARG A 61 7.55 10.17 -11.65
N PHE A 62 8.71 10.37 -12.27
CA PHE A 62 9.18 11.68 -12.72
C PHE A 62 9.00 11.90 -14.22
N GLY A 63 8.71 10.83 -14.97
CA GLY A 63 8.45 10.87 -16.41
C GLY A 63 6.96 10.91 -16.73
N THR A 64 6.62 11.50 -17.86
CA THR A 64 5.24 11.52 -18.41
C THR A 64 5.05 10.45 -19.49
N VAL A 65 5.72 9.31 -19.33
CA VAL A 65 5.73 8.25 -20.36
C VAL A 65 4.43 7.46 -20.29
N PRO A 66 3.65 7.35 -21.38
CA PRO A 66 2.42 6.56 -21.39
C PRO A 66 2.73 5.06 -21.20
N TRP A 67 1.81 4.36 -20.53
CA TRP A 67 1.98 2.97 -20.16
C TRP A 67 2.24 2.03 -21.36
N THR A 68 1.71 2.38 -22.53
CA THR A 68 1.90 1.63 -23.78
C THR A 68 3.37 1.55 -24.18
N ILE A 69 4.14 2.63 -23.98
CA ILE A 69 5.57 2.64 -24.27
C ILE A 69 6.32 1.70 -23.32
N TRP A 70 5.97 1.69 -22.03
CA TRP A 70 6.55 0.77 -21.06
C TRP A 70 6.38 -0.69 -21.47
N ILE A 71 5.17 -1.08 -21.89
CA ILE A 71 4.88 -2.45 -22.34
C ILE A 71 5.61 -2.78 -23.63
N SER A 72 5.62 -1.86 -24.60
CA SER A 72 6.30 -2.08 -25.88
C SER A 72 7.81 -2.32 -25.69
N VAL A 73 8.45 -1.50 -24.85
CA VAL A 73 9.88 -1.65 -24.55
C VAL A 73 10.14 -2.95 -23.78
N ALA A 74 9.26 -3.31 -22.83
CA ALA A 74 9.37 -4.58 -22.11
C ALA A 74 9.28 -5.79 -23.07
N ALA A 75 8.32 -5.79 -23.98
CA ALA A 75 8.16 -6.83 -24.97
C ALA A 75 9.37 -6.93 -25.92
N ALA A 76 9.84 -5.80 -26.43
CA ALA A 76 11.03 -5.75 -27.26
C ALA A 76 12.29 -6.24 -26.53
N ALA A 77 12.46 -5.91 -25.25
CA ALA A 77 13.57 -6.36 -24.42
C ALA A 77 13.51 -7.90 -24.21
N VAL A 78 12.33 -8.47 -23.98
CA VAL A 78 12.16 -9.93 -23.86
C VAL A 78 12.46 -10.65 -25.16
N VAL A 79 11.97 -10.16 -26.30
CA VAL A 79 12.26 -10.72 -27.62
C VAL A 79 13.77 -10.66 -27.92
N GLY A 80 14.40 -9.51 -27.66
CA GLY A 80 15.84 -9.34 -27.81
C GLY A 80 16.64 -10.26 -26.89
N TRP A 81 16.18 -10.48 -25.67
CA TRP A 81 16.75 -11.43 -24.73
C TRP A 81 16.75 -12.86 -25.29
N LEU A 82 15.60 -13.31 -25.82
CA LEU A 82 15.48 -14.62 -26.46
C LEU A 82 16.43 -14.76 -27.66
N ALA A 83 16.49 -13.74 -28.52
CA ALA A 83 17.41 -13.71 -29.65
C ALA A 83 18.89 -13.81 -29.21
N CYS A 84 19.27 -13.09 -28.15
CA CYS A 84 20.62 -13.13 -27.60
C CYS A 84 20.97 -14.50 -26.99
N LEU A 85 20.00 -15.22 -26.44
CA LEU A 85 20.20 -16.60 -25.99
C LEU A 85 20.50 -17.54 -27.17
N LEU A 86 19.75 -17.43 -28.28
CA LEU A 86 19.95 -18.20 -29.48
C LEU A 86 21.33 -17.93 -30.11
N TRP A 87 21.79 -16.68 -30.07
CA TRP A 87 23.09 -16.25 -30.59
C TRP A 87 24.25 -16.41 -29.59
N LYS A 88 24.00 -17.09 -28.45
CA LYS A 88 25.00 -17.39 -27.41
C LYS A 88 25.74 -16.13 -26.90
N ARG A 89 25.03 -15.00 -26.78
CA ARG A 89 25.57 -13.73 -26.27
C ARG A 89 25.11 -13.45 -24.82
N PRO A 90 25.66 -14.11 -23.79
CA PRO A 90 25.11 -14.08 -22.42
C PRO A 90 25.18 -12.69 -21.77
N ARG A 91 26.15 -11.85 -22.11
CA ARG A 91 26.26 -10.50 -21.54
C ARG A 91 25.12 -9.60 -21.98
N MET A 92 24.80 -9.62 -23.29
CA MET A 92 23.68 -8.85 -23.85
C MET A 92 22.35 -9.38 -23.36
N ALA A 93 22.19 -10.67 -23.24
CA ALA A 93 21.01 -11.28 -22.65
C ALA A 93 20.77 -10.81 -21.22
N ALA A 94 21.80 -10.74 -20.38
CA ALA A 94 21.67 -10.23 -19.01
C ALA A 94 21.21 -8.77 -18.97
N VAL A 95 21.75 -7.91 -19.83
CA VAL A 95 21.37 -6.49 -19.92
C VAL A 95 19.89 -6.36 -20.34
N LEU A 96 19.47 -7.09 -21.36
CA LEU A 96 18.08 -7.05 -21.84
C LEU A 96 17.09 -7.58 -20.78
N LEU A 97 17.48 -8.59 -20.02
CA LEU A 97 16.67 -9.08 -18.90
C LEU A 97 16.50 -8.02 -17.81
N LEU A 98 17.57 -7.31 -17.44
CA LEU A 98 17.52 -6.22 -16.48
C LEU A 98 16.68 -5.05 -17.00
N LEU A 99 16.78 -4.73 -18.29
CA LEU A 99 15.95 -3.72 -18.92
C LEU A 99 14.47 -4.11 -18.89
N SER A 100 14.14 -5.39 -19.18
CA SER A 100 12.76 -5.86 -19.08
C SER A 100 12.22 -5.76 -17.66
N ALA A 101 13.02 -6.09 -16.65
CA ALA A 101 12.63 -5.93 -15.24
C ALA A 101 12.34 -4.47 -14.87
N ALA A 102 13.18 -3.53 -15.32
CA ALA A 102 12.99 -2.10 -15.11
C ALA A 102 11.70 -1.59 -15.77
N THR A 103 11.48 -1.96 -17.04
CA THR A 103 10.30 -1.50 -17.80
C THR A 103 9.00 -2.11 -17.30
N VAL A 104 9.00 -3.38 -16.88
CA VAL A 104 7.84 -4.02 -16.24
C VAL A 104 7.53 -3.36 -14.90
N ALA A 105 8.54 -3.01 -14.10
CA ALA A 105 8.34 -2.29 -12.84
C ALA A 105 7.75 -0.89 -13.08
N GLY A 106 8.24 -0.16 -14.08
CA GLY A 106 7.67 1.13 -14.49
C GLY A 106 6.23 1.00 -14.95
N ALA A 107 5.92 0.04 -15.83
CA ALA A 107 4.56 -0.22 -16.30
C ALA A 107 3.61 -0.57 -15.13
N ARG A 108 4.06 -1.39 -14.20
CA ARG A 108 3.27 -1.78 -13.02
C ARG A 108 3.02 -0.59 -12.09
N HIS A 109 4.03 0.25 -11.88
CA HIS A 109 3.89 1.48 -11.11
C HIS A 109 2.90 2.43 -11.79
N HIS A 110 3.03 2.65 -13.08
CA HIS A 110 2.11 3.47 -13.87
C HIS A 110 0.66 2.98 -13.78
N GLN A 111 0.44 1.66 -13.93
CA GLN A 111 -0.88 1.05 -13.80
C GLN A 111 -1.49 1.30 -12.41
N TYR A 112 -0.68 1.15 -11.37
CA TYR A 112 -1.14 1.33 -9.99
C TYR A 112 -1.54 2.79 -9.69
N TRP A 113 -0.78 3.76 -10.23
CA TRP A 113 -0.95 5.17 -9.91
C TRP A 113 -1.84 5.94 -10.89
N SER A 114 -1.80 5.62 -12.16
CA SER A 114 -2.34 6.46 -13.22
C SER A 114 -3.55 5.86 -13.93
N VAL A 115 -3.61 4.53 -14.04
CA VAL A 115 -4.70 3.90 -14.78
C VAL A 115 -5.95 3.80 -13.90
N THR A 116 -7.01 4.48 -14.35
CA THR A 116 -8.37 4.34 -13.82
C THR A 116 -9.11 3.28 -14.60
N GLY A 117 -9.82 2.39 -13.91
CA GLY A 117 -10.74 1.45 -14.58
C GLY A 117 -11.84 2.20 -15.32
N THR A 118 -12.43 1.55 -16.32
CA THR A 118 -13.53 2.14 -17.12
C THR A 118 -14.75 2.53 -16.28
N ASN A 119 -14.96 1.86 -15.14
CA ASN A 119 -16.07 2.11 -14.21
C ASN A 119 -15.57 2.66 -12.86
N ASP A 120 -14.42 3.33 -12.84
CA ASP A 120 -13.89 3.88 -11.60
C ASP A 120 -14.76 5.05 -11.10
N LEU A 121 -15.12 5.02 -9.82
CA LEU A 121 -15.89 6.08 -9.15
C LEU A 121 -15.26 7.47 -9.35
N ALA A 122 -13.95 7.54 -9.51
CA ALA A 122 -13.22 8.80 -9.74
C ALA A 122 -13.61 9.49 -11.05
N GLN A 123 -14.21 8.79 -12.02
CA GLN A 123 -14.69 9.40 -13.26
C GLN A 123 -15.98 10.21 -13.05
N TYR A 124 -16.72 9.85 -12.01
CA TYR A 124 -17.98 10.52 -11.66
C TYR A 124 -17.78 11.63 -10.61
N ALA A 125 -16.58 11.69 -9.99
CA ALA A 125 -16.26 12.68 -8.97
C ALA A 125 -15.63 13.93 -9.60
N THR A 126 -16.03 15.09 -9.13
CA THR A 126 -15.46 16.40 -9.50
C THR A 126 -14.72 17.02 -8.32
N VAL A 127 -13.99 18.09 -8.56
CA VAL A 127 -13.34 18.86 -7.48
C VAL A 127 -14.42 19.54 -6.60
N GLU A 128 -15.53 19.95 -7.23
CA GLU A 128 -16.69 20.45 -6.52
C GLU A 128 -17.48 19.28 -5.93
N SER A 129 -17.90 19.45 -4.69
CA SER A 129 -18.66 18.41 -3.97
C SER A 129 -20.06 18.27 -4.58
N GLN A 130 -20.43 17.06 -4.95
CA GLN A 130 -21.75 16.73 -5.49
C GLN A 130 -22.45 15.71 -4.61
N LEU A 131 -23.76 15.90 -4.43
CA LEU A 131 -24.60 14.99 -3.67
C LEU A 131 -24.82 13.71 -4.49
N VAL A 132 -24.50 12.58 -3.91
CA VAL A 132 -24.67 11.27 -4.56
C VAL A 132 -25.21 10.25 -3.57
N ARG A 133 -25.79 9.18 -4.10
CA ARG A 133 -26.09 7.98 -3.33
C ARG A 133 -25.23 6.83 -3.84
N LEU A 134 -24.40 6.31 -2.94
CA LEU A 134 -23.40 5.29 -3.22
C LEU A 134 -23.73 4.03 -2.44
N SER A 135 -23.74 2.88 -3.10
CA SER A 135 -23.73 1.58 -2.43
C SER A 135 -22.34 0.97 -2.46
N GLY A 136 -21.96 0.29 -1.38
CA GLY A 136 -20.63 -0.29 -1.28
C GLY A 136 -20.50 -1.26 -0.13
N VAL A 137 -19.28 -1.78 0.03
CA VAL A 137 -18.91 -2.71 1.11
C VAL A 137 -17.81 -2.06 1.94
N VAL A 138 -17.97 -2.07 3.26
CA VAL A 138 -16.97 -1.54 4.19
C VAL A 138 -15.72 -2.42 4.15
N SER A 139 -14.58 -1.83 3.81
CA SER A 139 -13.29 -2.52 3.67
C SER A 139 -12.38 -2.38 4.89
N GLU A 140 -12.57 -1.33 5.66
CA GLU A 140 -11.78 -1.07 6.86
C GLU A 140 -12.69 -0.71 8.02
N GLN A 141 -12.30 -1.10 9.23
CA GLN A 141 -13.06 -0.81 10.44
C GLN A 141 -13.20 0.70 10.64
N PRO A 142 -14.40 1.20 10.97
CA PRO A 142 -14.58 2.61 11.26
C PRO A 142 -13.71 3.08 12.42
N LEU A 143 -12.93 4.12 12.19
CA LEU A 143 -12.10 4.77 13.19
C LEU A 143 -12.78 6.05 13.66
N ILE A 144 -13.08 6.14 14.95
CA ILE A 144 -13.66 7.33 15.55
C ILE A 144 -12.54 8.34 15.82
N ARG A 145 -12.73 9.55 15.33
CA ARG A 145 -11.91 10.71 15.64
C ARG A 145 -12.71 11.67 16.47
N HIS A 146 -12.33 11.79 17.74
CA HIS A 146 -13.01 12.67 18.68
C HIS A 146 -12.78 14.15 18.34
N ALA A 147 -13.80 14.94 18.61
CA ALA A 147 -13.68 16.38 18.58
C ALA A 147 -12.61 16.83 19.57
N GLY A 148 -11.70 17.65 19.11
CA GLY A 148 -10.69 18.26 19.98
C GLY A 148 -11.02 19.72 20.30
N THR A 149 -10.36 20.25 21.31
CA THR A 149 -10.31 21.72 21.51
C THR A 149 -9.75 22.35 20.24
N GLN A 150 -10.42 23.38 19.75
CA GLN A 150 -10.03 24.08 18.53
C GLN A 150 -8.64 24.72 18.73
N ASP A 151 -7.61 23.98 18.35
CA ASP A 151 -6.27 24.53 18.27
C ASP A 151 -6.04 24.92 16.80
N TRP A 152 -5.73 26.19 16.56
CA TRP A 152 -5.46 26.71 15.22
C TRP A 152 -4.29 26.00 14.52
N GLN A 153 -3.47 25.27 15.28
CA GLN A 153 -2.32 24.50 14.76
C GLN A 153 -2.72 23.08 14.33
N THR A 154 -3.82 22.54 14.82
CA THR A 154 -4.27 21.19 14.53
C THR A 154 -5.60 21.22 13.80
N ALA A 155 -5.65 20.59 12.60
CA ALA A 155 -6.91 20.40 11.87
C ALA A 155 -7.79 19.34 12.57
N THR A 156 -8.20 19.65 13.80
CA THR A 156 -9.05 18.78 14.63
C THR A 156 -10.52 19.01 14.27
N PRO A 157 -11.33 17.97 14.11
CA PRO A 157 -12.74 18.13 13.82
C PRO A 157 -13.47 18.79 15.00
N LEU A 158 -14.39 19.71 14.71
CA LEU A 158 -15.25 20.36 15.72
C LEU A 158 -16.30 19.41 16.32
N VAL A 159 -16.59 18.31 15.63
CA VAL A 159 -17.57 17.28 16.01
C VAL A 159 -16.91 15.93 15.80
N ASP A 160 -17.24 14.98 16.64
CA ASP A 160 -16.80 13.60 16.47
C ASP A 160 -17.12 13.08 15.06
N GLN A 161 -16.18 12.40 14.48
CA GLN A 161 -16.27 11.86 13.12
C GLN A 161 -15.83 10.42 13.08
N SER A 162 -16.56 9.61 12.35
CA SER A 162 -16.13 8.26 11.99
C SER A 162 -15.55 8.25 10.58
N ARG A 163 -14.44 7.52 10.40
CA ARG A 163 -13.77 7.36 9.10
C ARG A 163 -13.57 5.90 8.81
N CYS A 164 -13.89 5.50 7.58
CA CYS A 164 -13.59 4.17 7.08
C CYS A 164 -13.33 4.22 5.57
N ILE A 165 -12.91 3.10 5.00
CA ILE A 165 -12.79 2.91 3.56
C ILE A 165 -13.91 1.99 3.11
N VAL A 166 -14.61 2.41 2.06
CA VAL A 166 -15.70 1.68 1.43
C VAL A 166 -15.28 1.34 -0.01
N VAL A 167 -15.49 0.10 -0.41
CA VAL A 167 -15.36 -0.33 -1.81
C VAL A 167 -16.71 -0.09 -2.49
N ALA A 168 -16.74 0.82 -3.44
CA ALA A 168 -17.94 1.18 -4.19
C ALA A 168 -18.38 0.01 -5.08
N THR A 169 -19.68 -0.24 -5.15
CA THR A 169 -20.30 -1.24 -6.02
C THR A 169 -21.25 -0.62 -7.02
N SER A 170 -22.05 0.37 -6.61
CA SER A 170 -22.94 1.10 -7.50
C SER A 170 -23.11 2.56 -7.07
N LEU A 171 -23.41 3.41 -8.03
CA LEU A 171 -23.67 4.84 -7.87
C LEU A 171 -25.02 5.15 -8.47
N GLU A 172 -25.88 5.79 -7.70
CA GLU A 172 -27.15 6.31 -8.21
C GLU A 172 -26.91 7.64 -8.91
N THR A 173 -27.25 7.68 -10.19
CA THR A 173 -27.18 8.86 -11.06
C THR A 173 -28.57 9.26 -11.53
N ASN A 174 -28.70 10.44 -12.13
CA ASN A 174 -29.98 10.87 -12.73
C ASN A 174 -30.48 9.91 -13.82
N ALA A 175 -29.59 9.12 -14.41
CA ALA A 175 -29.90 8.13 -15.45
C ALA A 175 -30.23 6.73 -14.87
N GLY A 176 -30.18 6.57 -13.53
CA GLY A 176 -30.36 5.32 -12.82
C GLY A 176 -29.12 4.84 -12.11
N GLU A 177 -29.16 3.62 -11.61
CA GLU A 177 -28.07 2.98 -10.91
C GLU A 177 -27.00 2.47 -11.89
N VAL A 178 -25.76 2.90 -11.71
CA VAL A 178 -24.62 2.53 -12.55
C VAL A 178 -23.62 1.72 -11.72
N PRO A 179 -23.15 0.57 -12.21
CA PRO A 179 -22.11 -0.18 -11.51
C PRO A 179 -20.78 0.60 -11.55
N VAL A 180 -20.21 0.82 -10.39
CA VAL A 180 -18.94 1.50 -10.23
C VAL A 180 -17.97 0.64 -9.43
N SER A 181 -16.69 0.92 -9.58
CA SER A 181 -15.62 0.28 -8.83
C SER A 181 -14.72 1.34 -8.22
N GLY A 182 -13.93 0.95 -7.22
CA GLY A 182 -12.96 1.83 -6.58
C GLY A 182 -13.15 1.94 -5.08
N ARG A 183 -12.15 2.49 -4.41
CA ARG A 183 -12.17 2.71 -2.97
C ARG A 183 -12.42 4.20 -2.70
N VAL A 184 -13.35 4.46 -1.80
CA VAL A 184 -13.69 5.81 -1.36
C VAL A 184 -13.44 5.94 0.14
N ARG A 185 -12.87 7.04 0.56
CA ARG A 185 -12.74 7.37 1.97
C ARG A 185 -14.02 8.03 2.44
N LEU A 186 -14.78 7.30 3.24
CA LEU A 186 -15.99 7.80 3.90
C LEU A 186 -15.61 8.54 5.18
N THR A 187 -16.18 9.72 5.35
CA THR A 187 -16.16 10.48 6.61
C THR A 187 -17.59 10.82 6.98
N VAL A 188 -18.02 10.40 8.16
CA VAL A 188 -19.38 10.61 8.67
C VAL A 188 -19.29 11.45 9.92
N LYS A 189 -20.14 12.47 10.07
CA LYS A 189 -20.30 13.16 11.35
C LYS A 189 -21.02 12.24 12.32
N GLY A 190 -20.43 12.04 13.50
CA GLY A 190 -20.94 11.13 14.52
C GLY A 190 -20.23 9.77 14.51
N HIS A 191 -20.83 8.83 15.22
CA HIS A 191 -20.23 7.53 15.49
C HIS A 191 -20.92 6.42 14.70
N LEU A 192 -20.16 5.72 13.86
CA LEU A 192 -20.59 4.50 13.18
C LEU A 192 -20.35 3.30 14.11
N LEU A 193 -21.27 3.06 15.05
CA LEU A 193 -21.11 2.02 16.08
C LEU A 193 -21.52 0.61 15.60
N HIS A 194 -22.40 0.52 14.61
CA HIS A 194 -23.02 -0.74 14.18
C HIS A 194 -22.54 -1.19 12.81
N VAL A 195 -21.47 -0.59 12.31
CA VAL A 195 -20.91 -0.91 10.98
C VAL A 195 -19.60 -1.66 11.15
N ALA A 196 -19.53 -2.85 10.58
CA ALA A 196 -18.36 -3.72 10.59
C ALA A 196 -17.76 -3.89 9.20
N VAL A 197 -16.53 -4.41 9.16
CA VAL A 197 -15.87 -4.76 7.89
C VAL A 197 -16.65 -5.89 7.21
N GLY A 198 -16.95 -5.71 5.93
CA GLY A 198 -17.76 -6.63 5.13
C GLY A 198 -19.24 -6.24 5.01
N ASP A 199 -19.72 -5.29 5.79
CA ASP A 199 -21.10 -4.84 5.70
C ASP A 199 -21.37 -4.09 4.41
N LYS A 200 -22.54 -4.35 3.84
CA LYS A 200 -23.07 -3.60 2.70
C LYS A 200 -23.78 -2.36 3.20
N VAL A 201 -23.36 -1.23 2.68
CA VAL A 201 -23.90 0.08 3.08
C VAL A 201 -24.39 0.86 1.89
N ALA A 202 -25.49 1.60 2.08
CA ALA A 202 -25.97 2.60 1.13
C ALA A 202 -25.81 3.97 1.79
N ILE A 203 -25.08 4.87 1.13
CA ILE A 203 -24.61 6.12 1.74
C ILE A 203 -25.08 7.28 0.85
N SER A 204 -25.83 8.21 1.42
CA SER A 204 -26.13 9.49 0.78
C SER A 204 -25.16 10.54 1.32
N GLY A 205 -24.38 11.15 0.43
CA GLY A 205 -23.33 12.08 0.85
C GLY A 205 -22.73 12.89 -0.27
N TRP A 206 -21.78 13.73 0.10
CA TRP A 206 -21.06 14.62 -0.81
C TRP A 206 -19.79 13.92 -1.31
N LEU A 207 -19.79 13.61 -2.61
CA LEU A 207 -18.64 13.02 -3.30
C LEU A 207 -17.77 14.12 -3.87
N SER A 208 -16.45 14.04 -3.66
CA SER A 208 -15.48 14.97 -4.21
C SER A 208 -14.13 14.31 -4.47
N LEU A 209 -13.33 14.93 -5.36
CA LEU A 209 -11.93 14.58 -5.52
C LEU A 209 -11.08 15.29 -4.46
N PRO A 210 -10.05 14.63 -3.91
CA PRO A 210 -9.13 15.30 -3.00
C PRO A 210 -8.30 16.35 -3.74
N MET A 211 -8.17 17.53 -3.15
CA MET A 211 -7.33 18.59 -3.69
C MET A 211 -5.85 18.23 -3.59
N PRO A 212 -5.04 18.56 -4.60
CA PRO A 212 -3.59 18.46 -4.50
C PRO A 212 -3.02 19.49 -3.53
N ALA A 213 -1.75 19.33 -3.13
CA ALA A 213 -1.06 20.34 -2.36
C ALA A 213 -1.00 21.65 -3.15
N GLY A 214 -1.42 22.76 -2.53
CA GLY A 214 -1.45 24.10 -3.16
C GLY A 214 -0.11 24.84 -3.04
N ASN A 215 0.72 24.50 -2.04
CA ASN A 215 1.97 25.18 -1.76
C ASN A 215 3.16 24.21 -1.76
N PRO A 216 4.37 24.67 -2.15
CA PRO A 216 5.58 23.89 -2.01
C PRO A 216 5.82 23.50 -0.55
N GLY A 217 6.06 22.21 -0.28
CA GLY A 217 6.27 21.68 1.07
C GLY A 217 5.00 21.37 1.86
N GLN A 218 3.83 21.69 1.34
CA GLN A 218 2.57 21.27 1.94
C GLN A 218 2.39 19.75 1.78
N PHE A 219 1.85 19.12 2.83
CA PHE A 219 1.49 17.69 2.78
C PHE A 219 0.46 17.43 1.67
N ASP A 220 0.80 16.58 0.72
CA ASP A 220 -0.12 16.18 -0.34
C ASP A 220 -1.06 15.08 0.13
N PHE A 221 -2.28 15.50 0.51
CA PHE A 221 -3.33 14.60 0.95
C PHE A 221 -3.83 13.68 -0.16
N ARG A 222 -3.87 14.18 -1.40
CA ARG A 222 -4.25 13.40 -2.59
C ARG A 222 -3.30 12.24 -2.82
N ASP A 223 -1.99 12.48 -2.73
CA ASP A 223 -0.96 11.44 -2.85
C ASP A 223 -1.06 10.41 -1.72
N SER A 224 -1.33 10.87 -0.50
CA SER A 224 -1.53 9.99 0.66
C SER A 224 -2.74 9.05 0.48
N LEU A 225 -3.85 9.56 -0.06
CA LEU A 225 -5.03 8.75 -0.38
C LEU A 225 -4.79 7.77 -1.53
N ARG A 226 -4.06 8.18 -2.56
CA ARG A 226 -3.69 7.30 -3.68
C ARG A 226 -2.87 6.10 -3.23
N ARG A 227 -2.01 6.25 -2.22
CA ARG A 227 -1.27 5.13 -1.62
C ARG A 227 -2.20 4.09 -0.99
N GLN A 228 -3.37 4.51 -0.51
CA GLN A 228 -4.44 3.64 0.01
C GLN A 228 -5.40 3.18 -1.10
N GLN A 229 -5.10 3.50 -2.37
CA GLN A 229 -5.97 3.30 -3.53
C GLN A 229 -7.32 4.02 -3.42
N CYS A 230 -7.43 5.01 -2.55
CA CYS A 230 -8.60 5.87 -2.47
C CYS A 230 -8.40 7.08 -3.37
N ARG A 231 -9.30 7.27 -4.32
CA ARG A 231 -9.25 8.40 -5.26
C ARG A 231 -10.31 9.44 -4.99
N CYS A 232 -11.32 9.10 -4.20
CA CYS A 232 -12.45 9.95 -3.89
C CYS A 232 -12.65 10.08 -2.39
N LEU A 233 -13.30 11.16 -2.00
CA LEU A 233 -13.79 11.44 -0.66
C LEU A 233 -15.30 11.43 -0.69
N LEU A 234 -15.93 10.80 0.29
CA LEU A 234 -17.36 10.83 0.52
C LEU A 234 -17.62 11.36 1.94
N PHE A 235 -18.40 12.40 2.03
CA PHE A 235 -18.75 13.02 3.30
C PHE A 235 -20.25 12.89 3.56
N ALA A 236 -20.63 12.28 4.68
CA ALA A 236 -22.02 12.16 5.12
C ALA A 236 -22.25 12.91 6.43
N ASN A 237 -23.43 13.52 6.56
CA ASN A 237 -23.76 14.33 7.74
C ASN A 237 -24.32 13.51 8.90
N HIS A 238 -24.90 12.35 8.62
CA HIS A 238 -25.54 11.48 9.62
C HIS A 238 -25.04 10.05 9.50
N PRO A 239 -24.96 9.31 10.61
CA PRO A 239 -24.57 7.92 10.62
C PRO A 239 -25.68 6.94 10.23
N ASP A 240 -26.92 7.42 10.04
CA ASP A 240 -28.15 6.64 9.76
C ASP A 240 -28.36 6.40 8.27
#